data_ae17db23e1725401547aa9333e62fc76
#
_entry.id   ae17db23e1725401547aa9333e62fc76
#
_cell.length_a   1.000
_cell.length_b   1.000
_cell.length_c   1.000
_cell.angle_alpha   90.00
_cell.angle_beta   90.00
_cell.angle_gamma   90.00
#
_symmetry.space_group_name_H-M   'P 1'
#
loop_
_entity.id
_entity.type
_entity.pdbx_description
1 polymer ?
#
loop_
_entity_poly.entity_id
_entity_poly.type
_entity_poly.pdbx_seq_one_letter_code
_entity_poly.pdbx_strand_id
1 'polypeptide(L)'
;MNEQSTSKPVLGLLLGFEDSMADFVELAREGEAAGMGSMYTVEAGRSAFVSAAAVIAATERVTVGTYIANAYAREPWLTGIAARDLDELSGGRFTLGIGTGNPHFNDWYIGADSSRPLAKMREYIEIVRSVVAGRAGEPVRYDGDHHRIRWRATWEPTRPSIPVYLSASGPKMVRLAGEVSDGVGVGVMASVGFMSDIVRPAARSAAAEAGRDPNSLGFLMGSFLSVNADEELARKVTQATICGLFHPVPHPYYDSQLRQLGFDEFADAAARLVPQGQMRHAMELVPDEVVDTMSITGTPAQCAARIADYTGLSDEIILYRLPQRNDPPGLAGYESLFEVVSLASA
;
A
#
# COMPACT_ATOMS: atom_id res chain seq x y z
N MET A 1 -29.53 4.46 -4.27
CA MET A 1 -28.71 5.55 -3.70
C MET A 1 -28.00 4.91 -2.53
N ASN A 2 -26.75 4.49 -2.73
CA ASN A 2 -25.96 3.90 -1.64
C ASN A 2 -25.48 5.04 -0.75
N GLU A 3 -25.72 4.93 0.55
CA GLU A 3 -25.07 5.76 1.55
C GLU A 3 -23.56 5.53 1.41
N GLN A 4 -22.87 6.50 0.80
CA GLN A 4 -21.42 6.56 0.89
C GLN A 4 -21.10 6.74 2.37
N SER A 5 -20.22 5.91 2.90
CA SER A 5 -19.67 6.14 4.24
C SER A 5 -19.22 7.60 4.32
N THR A 6 -19.78 8.36 5.23
CA THR A 6 -19.41 9.77 5.46
C THR A 6 -18.25 9.87 6.44
N SER A 7 -17.65 8.74 6.80
CA SER A 7 -16.52 8.71 7.73
C SER A 7 -15.23 9.22 7.08
N LYS A 8 -14.50 10.05 7.83
CA LYS A 8 -13.12 10.40 7.46
C LYS A 8 -12.29 9.11 7.35
N PRO A 9 -11.35 9.02 6.39
CA PRO A 9 -10.47 7.85 6.28
C PRO A 9 -9.54 7.75 7.51
N VAL A 10 -9.24 6.54 7.92
CA VAL A 10 -8.18 6.28 8.90
C VAL A 10 -6.84 6.68 8.29
N LEU A 11 -5.98 7.34 9.05
CA LEU A 11 -4.63 7.69 8.60
C LEU A 11 -3.65 6.63 9.05
N GLY A 12 -2.98 6.03 8.09
CA GLY A 12 -1.92 5.06 8.26
C GLY A 12 -0.56 5.61 7.85
N LEU A 13 0.51 5.06 8.41
CA LEU A 13 1.89 5.39 8.05
C LEU A 13 2.57 4.19 7.40
N LEU A 14 3.19 4.40 6.23
CA LEU A 14 4.05 3.42 5.60
C LEU A 14 5.47 3.54 6.15
N LEU A 15 5.92 2.46 6.76
CA LEU A 15 7.28 2.25 7.28
C LEU A 15 8.05 1.31 6.34
N GLY A 16 9.32 1.58 6.06
CA GLY A 16 10.07 0.66 5.22
C GLY A 16 11.39 1.18 4.70
N PHE A 17 11.66 2.44 4.94
CA PHE A 17 12.83 3.14 4.38
C PHE A 17 13.69 3.81 5.45
N GLU A 18 13.37 3.59 6.71
CA GLU A 18 14.12 4.08 7.87
C GLU A 18 15.45 3.35 8.00
N ASP A 19 16.43 4.04 8.58
CA ASP A 19 17.83 3.57 8.64
C ASP A 19 17.99 2.35 9.55
N SER A 20 17.22 2.27 10.63
CA SER A 20 17.35 1.18 11.60
C SER A 20 16.01 0.60 12.07
N MET A 21 16.02 -0.61 12.63
CA MET A 21 14.83 -1.18 13.28
C MET A 21 14.46 -0.45 14.57
N ALA A 22 15.38 0.23 15.20
CA ALA A 22 15.09 1.08 16.35
C ALA A 22 14.25 2.28 15.95
N ASP A 23 14.54 2.89 14.79
CA ASP A 23 13.75 4.01 14.24
C ASP A 23 12.33 3.57 13.91
N PHE A 24 12.15 2.34 13.36
CA PHE A 24 10.81 1.75 13.16
C PHE A 24 9.99 1.70 14.44
N VAL A 25 10.60 1.16 15.50
CA VAL A 25 9.94 0.98 16.80
C VAL A 25 9.58 2.34 17.39
N GLU A 26 10.49 3.29 17.33
CA GLU A 26 10.28 4.62 17.89
C GLU A 26 9.22 5.39 17.09
N LEU A 27 9.32 5.38 15.75
CA LEU A 27 8.35 6.02 14.87
C LEU A 27 6.94 5.42 15.02
N ALA A 28 6.84 4.10 15.22
CA ALA A 28 5.55 3.46 15.46
C ALA A 28 4.90 3.92 16.76
N ARG A 29 5.68 4.09 17.84
CA ARG A 29 5.18 4.61 19.12
C ARG A 29 4.71 6.06 19.01
N GLU A 30 5.54 6.91 18.42
CA GLU A 30 5.23 8.32 18.22
C GLU A 30 4.02 8.50 17.29
N GLY A 31 3.93 7.72 16.21
CA GLY A 31 2.77 7.74 15.33
C GLY A 31 1.48 7.30 16.01
N GLU A 32 1.52 6.25 16.83
CA GLU A 32 0.35 5.86 17.64
C GLU A 32 -0.03 6.95 18.66
N ALA A 33 0.95 7.59 19.29
CA ALA A 33 0.72 8.70 20.21
C ALA A 33 0.14 9.94 19.49
N ALA A 34 0.57 10.20 18.25
CA ALA A 34 0.06 11.29 17.41
C ALA A 34 -1.33 11.04 16.82
N GLY A 35 -1.93 9.86 17.02
CA GLY A 35 -3.27 9.54 16.56
C GLY A 35 -3.35 8.83 15.20
N MET A 36 -2.24 8.29 14.71
CA MET A 36 -2.30 7.35 13.58
C MET A 36 -3.15 6.15 13.95
N GLY A 37 -4.00 5.69 13.02
CA GLY A 37 -4.86 4.52 13.23
C GLY A 37 -4.22 3.22 12.78
N SER A 38 -3.19 3.29 11.91
CA SER A 38 -2.50 2.10 11.39
C SER A 38 -1.05 2.35 11.04
N MET A 39 -0.28 1.25 11.02
CA MET A 39 1.12 1.21 10.59
C MET A 39 1.31 0.08 9.59
N TYR A 40 1.88 0.39 8.46
CA TYR A 40 2.15 -0.59 7.41
C TYR A 40 3.64 -0.71 7.13
N THR A 41 4.08 -1.94 6.92
CA THR A 41 5.46 -2.25 6.55
C THR A 41 5.53 -2.78 5.13
N VAL A 42 6.62 -2.49 4.42
CA VAL A 42 6.77 -2.85 3.01
C VAL A 42 7.94 -3.81 2.80
N GLU A 43 7.78 -4.73 1.86
CA GLU A 43 8.86 -5.62 1.41
C GLU A 43 9.63 -4.97 0.26
N ALA A 44 10.55 -4.08 0.62
CA ALA A 44 11.41 -3.37 -0.32
C ALA A 44 12.90 -3.53 0.03
N GLY A 45 13.37 -2.90 1.09
CA GLY A 45 14.74 -3.08 1.60
C GLY A 45 14.82 -3.95 2.84
N ARG A 46 13.68 -4.16 3.52
CA ARG A 46 13.54 -4.95 4.75
C ARG A 46 12.43 -5.97 4.60
N SER A 47 12.44 -7.00 5.48
CA SER A 47 11.33 -7.94 5.55
C SER A 47 10.10 -7.28 6.17
N ALA A 48 9.00 -7.22 5.42
CA ALA A 48 7.75 -6.65 5.90
C ALA A 48 7.26 -7.35 7.19
N PHE A 49 7.38 -8.67 7.26
CA PHE A 49 6.89 -9.45 8.40
C PHE A 49 7.72 -9.26 9.68
N VAL A 50 9.06 -9.19 9.56
CA VAL A 50 9.95 -8.91 10.70
C VAL A 50 9.72 -7.48 11.22
N SER A 51 9.59 -6.52 10.31
CA SER A 51 9.27 -5.14 10.66
C SER A 51 7.89 -5.03 11.32
N ALA A 52 6.87 -5.73 10.78
CA ALA A 52 5.54 -5.75 11.38
C ALA A 52 5.55 -6.33 12.81
N ALA A 53 6.31 -7.40 13.05
CA ALA A 53 6.46 -7.96 14.40
C ALA A 53 7.05 -6.94 15.39
N ALA A 54 8.07 -6.18 14.96
CA ALA A 54 8.68 -5.13 15.78
C ALA A 54 7.68 -3.99 16.09
N VAL A 55 6.91 -3.56 15.09
CA VAL A 55 5.86 -2.53 15.24
C VAL A 55 4.74 -3.03 16.17
N ILE A 56 4.27 -4.28 16.01
CA ILE A 56 3.25 -4.89 16.85
C ILE A 56 3.69 -4.90 18.32
N ALA A 57 4.95 -5.28 18.58
CA ALA A 57 5.51 -5.32 19.94
C ALA A 57 5.69 -3.92 20.55
N ALA A 58 5.70 -2.87 19.74
CA ALA A 58 5.90 -1.49 20.17
C ALA A 58 4.60 -0.71 20.35
N THR A 59 3.46 -1.22 19.87
CA THR A 59 2.16 -0.53 19.80
C THR A 59 1.05 -1.34 20.43
N GLU A 60 -0.01 -0.68 20.89
CA GLU A 60 -1.12 -1.32 21.62
C GLU A 60 -2.47 -1.26 20.88
N ARG A 61 -2.69 -0.23 20.05
CA ARG A 61 -4.03 0.09 19.50
C ARG A 61 -4.08 0.07 17.98
N VAL A 62 -3.03 0.57 17.32
CA VAL A 62 -3.01 0.70 15.87
C VAL A 62 -3.14 -0.65 15.16
N THR A 63 -3.84 -0.65 14.05
CA THR A 63 -3.77 -1.76 13.10
C THR A 63 -2.35 -1.83 12.54
N VAL A 64 -1.79 -3.03 12.45
CA VAL A 64 -0.47 -3.24 11.83
C VAL A 64 -0.64 -4.15 10.62
N GLY A 65 -0.05 -3.78 9.51
CA GLY A 65 -0.17 -4.56 8.28
C GLY A 65 1.06 -4.52 7.40
N THR A 66 0.96 -5.21 6.28
CA THR A 66 1.93 -5.09 5.19
C THR A 66 1.33 -4.29 4.03
N TYR A 67 2.13 -3.40 3.40
CA TYR A 67 1.70 -2.64 2.21
C TYR A 67 2.87 -2.40 1.26
N ILE A 68 3.26 -3.43 0.55
CA ILE A 68 2.74 -4.79 0.51
C ILE A 68 3.84 -5.81 0.82
N ALA A 69 3.43 -7.02 1.24
CA ALA A 69 4.27 -8.19 1.12
C ALA A 69 4.29 -8.66 -0.34
N ASN A 70 5.47 -9.05 -0.85
CA ASN A 70 5.63 -9.47 -2.23
C ASN A 70 5.34 -10.97 -2.39
N ALA A 71 4.27 -11.31 -3.11
CA ALA A 71 3.86 -12.69 -3.34
C ALA A 71 4.89 -13.54 -4.10
N TYR A 72 5.77 -12.92 -4.88
CA TYR A 72 6.82 -13.65 -5.62
C TYR A 72 8.06 -13.94 -4.77
N ALA A 73 8.23 -13.23 -3.65
CA ALA A 73 9.36 -13.43 -2.74
C ALA A 73 9.10 -14.51 -1.68
N ARG A 74 7.87 -15.00 -1.55
CA ARG A 74 7.45 -15.93 -0.49
C ARG A 74 6.44 -16.96 -0.97
N GLU A 75 6.54 -18.18 -0.46
CA GLU A 75 5.50 -19.19 -0.63
C GLU A 75 4.20 -18.80 0.12
N PRO A 76 3.01 -19.03 -0.47
CA PRO A 76 1.73 -18.63 0.14
C PRO A 76 1.46 -19.31 1.47
N TRP A 77 1.88 -20.57 1.63
CA TRP A 77 1.81 -21.30 2.88
C TRP A 77 2.59 -20.60 4.01
N LEU A 78 3.84 -20.20 3.73
CA LEU A 78 4.68 -19.51 4.72
C LEU A 78 4.14 -18.11 5.05
N THR A 79 3.54 -17.42 4.07
CA THR A 79 2.86 -16.15 4.29
C THR A 79 1.64 -16.31 5.20
N GLY A 80 0.84 -17.36 4.98
CA GLY A 80 -0.31 -17.66 5.83
C GLY A 80 0.09 -17.97 7.28
N ILE A 81 1.19 -18.70 7.49
CA ILE A 81 1.74 -18.96 8.85
C ILE A 81 2.18 -17.64 9.48
N ALA A 82 3.01 -16.84 8.79
CA ALA A 82 3.49 -15.58 9.32
C ALA A 82 2.35 -14.61 9.66
N ALA A 83 1.28 -14.60 8.85
CA ALA A 83 0.10 -13.79 9.13
C ALA A 83 -0.61 -14.26 10.41
N ARG A 84 -0.71 -15.58 10.67
CA ARG A 84 -1.26 -16.13 11.93
C ARG A 84 -0.43 -15.72 13.13
N ASP A 85 0.90 -15.85 13.03
CA ASP A 85 1.81 -15.49 14.12
C ASP A 85 1.69 -14.00 14.47
N LEU A 86 1.62 -13.13 13.45
CA LEU A 86 1.44 -11.69 13.66
C LEU A 86 0.05 -11.33 14.18
N ASP A 87 -0.97 -12.04 13.75
CA ASP A 87 -2.33 -11.82 14.23
C ASP A 87 -2.45 -12.22 15.72
N GLU A 88 -1.86 -13.34 16.11
CA GLU A 88 -1.78 -13.77 17.51
C GLU A 88 -0.98 -12.76 18.34
N LEU A 89 0.22 -12.40 17.89
CA LEU A 89 1.11 -11.45 18.58
C LEU A 89 0.44 -10.08 18.78
N SER A 90 -0.35 -9.65 17.82
CA SER A 90 -1.05 -8.36 17.85
C SER A 90 -2.38 -8.40 18.61
N GLY A 91 -2.88 -9.57 19.00
CA GLY A 91 -4.22 -9.72 19.57
C GLY A 91 -5.33 -9.41 18.56
N GLY A 92 -5.13 -9.79 17.29
CA GLY A 92 -6.11 -9.61 16.20
C GLY A 92 -6.06 -8.27 15.49
N ARG A 93 -4.99 -7.48 15.64
CA ARG A 93 -4.78 -6.19 14.96
C ARG A 93 -4.06 -6.28 13.61
N PHE A 94 -3.69 -7.49 13.16
CA PHE A 94 -2.93 -7.66 11.93
C PHE A 94 -3.82 -7.64 10.68
N THR A 95 -3.31 -7.01 9.60
CA THR A 95 -3.91 -6.99 8.26
C THR A 95 -2.86 -7.34 7.22
N LEU A 96 -3.18 -8.24 6.30
CA LEU A 96 -2.28 -8.66 5.24
C LEU A 96 -2.56 -7.90 3.94
N GLY A 97 -1.70 -6.95 3.60
CA GLY A 97 -1.64 -6.39 2.26
C GLY A 97 -0.61 -7.13 1.42
N ILE A 98 -1.04 -7.66 0.29
CA ILE A 98 -0.21 -8.48 -0.59
C ILE A 98 -0.32 -8.03 -2.04
N GLY A 99 0.72 -8.24 -2.82
CA GLY A 99 0.71 -7.90 -4.23
C GLY A 99 1.83 -8.56 -5.02
N THR A 100 1.83 -8.31 -6.31
CA THR A 100 2.85 -8.84 -7.22
C THR A 100 4.20 -8.12 -7.10
N GLY A 101 4.27 -7.00 -6.39
CA GLY A 101 5.45 -6.14 -6.41
C GLY A 101 5.73 -5.54 -7.80
N ASN A 102 6.91 -4.97 -7.96
CA ASN A 102 7.38 -4.49 -9.25
C ASN A 102 7.93 -5.66 -10.08
N PRO A 103 7.44 -5.92 -11.31
CA PRO A 103 7.92 -7.01 -12.16
C PRO A 103 9.43 -6.94 -12.42
N HIS A 104 9.97 -5.73 -12.61
CA HIS A 104 11.40 -5.54 -12.81
C HIS A 104 12.22 -5.94 -11.57
N PHE A 105 11.73 -5.60 -10.38
CA PHE A 105 12.33 -6.06 -9.13
C PHE A 105 12.29 -7.59 -9.02
N ASN A 106 11.15 -8.21 -9.31
CA ASN A 106 11.00 -9.65 -9.23
C ASN A 106 11.95 -10.40 -10.15
N ASP A 107 12.06 -9.94 -11.39
CA ASP A 107 12.95 -10.54 -12.39
C ASP A 107 14.43 -10.34 -12.00
N TRP A 108 14.81 -9.13 -11.69
CA TRP A 108 16.23 -8.76 -11.52
C TRP A 108 16.82 -9.13 -10.16
N TYR A 109 16.06 -8.95 -9.06
CA TYR A 109 16.57 -9.21 -7.70
C TYR A 109 16.36 -10.64 -7.23
N ILE A 110 15.26 -11.28 -7.61
CA ILE A 110 14.91 -12.61 -7.12
C ILE A 110 14.76 -13.67 -8.20
N GLY A 111 14.89 -13.29 -9.49
CA GLY A 111 14.77 -14.23 -10.62
C GLY A 111 13.39 -14.91 -10.68
N ALA A 112 12.35 -14.27 -10.20
CA ALA A 112 11.02 -14.84 -10.17
C ALA A 112 10.30 -14.65 -11.50
N ASP A 113 9.66 -15.71 -11.99
CA ASP A 113 8.78 -15.64 -13.15
C ASP A 113 7.51 -14.84 -12.81
N SER A 114 7.46 -13.59 -13.25
CA SER A 114 6.31 -12.69 -13.11
C SER A 114 5.22 -12.90 -14.17
N SER A 115 5.29 -13.93 -14.98
CA SER A 115 4.23 -14.30 -15.93
C SER A 115 2.96 -14.78 -15.21
N ARG A 116 1.80 -14.66 -15.87
CA ARG A 116 0.51 -15.13 -15.37
C ARG A 116 0.13 -14.61 -13.97
N PRO A 117 0.29 -13.30 -13.67
CA PRO A 117 0.14 -12.77 -12.31
C PRO A 117 -1.27 -12.97 -11.73
N LEU A 118 -2.32 -12.93 -12.56
CA LEU A 118 -3.71 -13.10 -12.09
C LEU A 118 -3.97 -14.51 -11.56
N ALA A 119 -3.53 -15.55 -12.28
CA ALA A 119 -3.72 -16.93 -11.85
C ALA A 119 -2.92 -17.23 -10.58
N LYS A 120 -1.64 -16.80 -10.55
CA LYS A 120 -0.79 -16.95 -9.35
C LYS A 120 -1.37 -16.25 -8.13
N MET A 121 -1.83 -15.00 -8.27
CA MET A 121 -2.40 -14.27 -7.14
C MET A 121 -3.71 -14.86 -6.64
N ARG A 122 -4.55 -15.41 -7.50
CA ARG A 122 -5.76 -16.15 -7.09
C ARG A 122 -5.39 -17.32 -6.19
N GLU A 123 -4.57 -18.24 -6.69
CA GLU A 123 -4.12 -19.40 -5.92
C GLU A 123 -3.42 -19.00 -4.61
N TYR A 124 -2.59 -17.96 -4.68
CA TYR A 124 -1.87 -17.45 -3.52
C TYR A 124 -2.82 -17.01 -2.40
N ILE A 125 -3.83 -16.21 -2.72
CA ILE A 125 -4.80 -15.72 -1.74
C ILE A 125 -5.67 -16.86 -1.19
N GLU A 126 -6.11 -17.79 -2.04
CA GLU A 126 -6.89 -18.96 -1.65
C GLU A 126 -6.11 -19.85 -0.66
N ILE A 127 -4.81 -20.04 -0.92
CA ILE A 127 -3.93 -20.81 0.00
C ILE A 127 -3.73 -20.05 1.30
N VAL A 128 -3.40 -18.76 1.26
CA VAL A 128 -3.24 -17.94 2.47
C VAL A 128 -4.47 -18.02 3.35
N ARG A 129 -5.66 -17.85 2.78
CA ARG A 129 -6.94 -17.95 3.51
C ARG A 129 -7.14 -19.34 4.11
N SER A 130 -6.83 -20.38 3.35
CA SER A 130 -6.96 -21.76 3.84
C SER A 130 -6.00 -22.05 5.00
N VAL A 131 -4.77 -21.52 4.96
CA VAL A 131 -3.79 -21.64 6.04
C VAL A 131 -4.22 -20.83 7.26
N VAL A 132 -4.69 -19.61 7.07
CA VAL A 132 -5.18 -18.73 8.16
C VAL A 132 -6.35 -19.39 8.88
N ALA A 133 -7.32 -19.93 8.15
CA ALA A 133 -8.49 -20.60 8.73
C ALA A 133 -8.21 -22.00 9.29
N GLY A 134 -7.02 -22.58 9.05
CA GLY A 134 -6.69 -23.96 9.41
C GLY A 134 -6.76 -24.21 10.90
N ARG A 135 -7.57 -25.17 11.32
CA ARG A 135 -7.73 -25.58 12.73
C ARG A 135 -6.70 -26.61 13.14
N ALA A 136 -6.35 -26.61 14.42
CA ALA A 136 -5.38 -27.55 14.97
C ALA A 136 -5.77 -29.00 14.66
N GLY A 137 -4.84 -29.76 14.10
CA GLY A 137 -5.05 -31.16 13.72
C GLY A 137 -5.76 -31.37 12.38
N GLU A 138 -6.36 -30.36 11.77
CA GLU A 138 -7.04 -30.48 10.48
C GLU A 138 -6.08 -30.32 9.31
N PRO A 139 -6.20 -31.14 8.24
CA PRO A 139 -5.35 -31.01 7.07
C PRO A 139 -5.80 -29.87 6.17
N VAL A 140 -4.88 -29.01 5.78
CA VAL A 140 -5.04 -28.03 4.72
C VAL A 140 -4.44 -28.59 3.43
N ARG A 141 -5.24 -28.66 2.37
CA ARG A 141 -4.86 -29.21 1.08
C ARG A 141 -5.24 -28.25 -0.03
N TYR A 142 -4.33 -28.01 -0.93
CA TYR A 142 -4.56 -27.24 -2.15
C TYR A 142 -3.83 -27.89 -3.32
N ASP A 143 -4.50 -28.02 -4.45
CA ASP A 143 -3.95 -28.53 -5.71
C ASP A 143 -4.32 -27.53 -6.81
N GLY A 144 -3.40 -26.62 -7.13
CA GLY A 144 -3.52 -25.64 -8.20
C GLY A 144 -2.50 -25.88 -9.31
N ASP A 145 -2.52 -24.98 -10.30
CA ASP A 145 -1.58 -24.98 -11.42
C ASP A 145 -0.17 -24.50 -11.01
N HIS A 146 -0.12 -23.60 -10.04
CA HIS A 146 1.11 -22.94 -9.59
C HIS A 146 1.60 -23.47 -8.24
N HIS A 147 0.67 -23.90 -7.37
CA HIS A 147 1.01 -24.31 -6.02
C HIS A 147 0.34 -25.63 -5.62
N ARG A 148 1.05 -26.43 -4.81
CA ARG A 148 0.49 -27.63 -4.19
C ARG A 148 0.82 -27.62 -2.71
N ILE A 149 -0.19 -27.59 -1.83
CA ILE A 149 -0.04 -27.53 -0.39
C ILE A 149 -0.59 -28.79 0.28
N ARG A 150 0.17 -29.34 1.21
CA ARG A 150 -0.18 -30.42 2.10
C ARG A 150 0.34 -30.05 3.48
N TRP A 151 -0.50 -29.46 4.29
CA TRP A 151 -0.12 -28.94 5.60
C TRP A 151 -1.16 -29.32 6.65
N ARG A 152 -0.76 -29.25 7.92
CA ARG A 152 -1.64 -29.44 9.08
C ARG A 152 -1.25 -28.43 10.14
N ALA A 153 -2.21 -27.62 10.57
CA ALA A 153 -1.99 -26.67 11.64
C ALA A 153 -1.77 -27.42 12.98
N THR A 154 -0.86 -26.90 13.80
CA THR A 154 -0.57 -27.43 15.13
C THR A 154 -1.13 -26.59 16.26
N TRP A 155 -1.71 -25.42 15.94
CA TRP A 155 -2.35 -24.50 16.87
C TRP A 155 -3.64 -23.91 16.28
N GLU A 156 -4.57 -23.48 17.13
CA GLU A 156 -5.80 -22.81 16.69
C GLU A 156 -5.52 -21.38 16.22
N PRO A 157 -6.23 -20.86 15.21
CA PRO A 157 -6.11 -19.45 14.84
C PRO A 157 -6.74 -18.54 15.90
N THR A 158 -6.18 -17.35 16.10
CA THR A 158 -6.74 -16.32 16.99
C THR A 158 -8.15 -15.92 16.56
N ARG A 159 -8.36 -15.85 15.26
CA ARG A 159 -9.66 -15.62 14.63
C ARG A 159 -9.76 -16.40 13.31
N PRO A 160 -10.98 -16.67 12.81
CA PRO A 160 -11.16 -17.52 11.64
C PRO A 160 -10.68 -16.91 10.33
N SER A 161 -10.48 -15.61 10.29
CA SER A 161 -10.01 -14.86 9.11
C SER A 161 -9.19 -13.65 9.50
N ILE A 162 -8.16 -13.35 8.72
CA ILE A 162 -7.37 -12.12 8.78
C ILE A 162 -7.73 -11.31 7.53
N PRO A 163 -7.96 -10.00 7.61
CA PRO A 163 -8.22 -9.19 6.42
C PRO A 163 -7.08 -9.29 5.41
N VAL A 164 -7.39 -9.63 4.17
CA VAL A 164 -6.43 -9.73 3.06
C VAL A 164 -6.79 -8.68 2.01
N TYR A 165 -5.89 -7.73 1.79
CA TYR A 165 -6.00 -6.72 0.75
C TYR A 165 -5.05 -7.03 -0.40
N LEU A 166 -5.60 -7.13 -1.61
CA LEU A 166 -4.79 -7.30 -2.82
C LEU A 166 -4.42 -5.94 -3.40
N SER A 167 -3.12 -5.68 -3.51
CA SER A 167 -2.64 -4.47 -4.20
C SER A 167 -2.90 -4.57 -5.69
N ALA A 168 -3.64 -3.60 -6.22
CA ALA A 168 -4.10 -3.59 -7.59
C ALA A 168 -4.17 -2.18 -8.18
N SER A 169 -3.56 -1.99 -9.35
CA SER A 169 -3.65 -0.74 -10.13
C SER A 169 -4.20 -1.00 -11.54
N GLY A 170 -3.96 -2.18 -12.10
CA GLY A 170 -4.50 -2.55 -13.41
C GLY A 170 -5.93 -3.12 -13.31
N PRO A 171 -6.77 -2.88 -14.32
CA PRO A 171 -8.21 -3.22 -14.27
C PRO A 171 -8.49 -4.71 -14.01
N LYS A 172 -7.69 -5.61 -14.56
CA LYS A 172 -7.84 -7.05 -14.33
C LYS A 172 -7.49 -7.46 -12.90
N MET A 173 -6.47 -6.83 -12.29
CA MET A 173 -6.08 -7.12 -10.91
C MET A 173 -7.08 -6.52 -9.91
N VAL A 174 -7.63 -5.34 -10.21
CA VAL A 174 -8.71 -4.72 -9.42
C VAL A 174 -9.95 -5.63 -9.39
N ARG A 175 -10.34 -6.18 -10.54
CA ARG A 175 -11.44 -7.16 -10.60
C ARG A 175 -11.12 -8.42 -9.79
N LEU A 176 -9.91 -8.98 -9.95
CA LEU A 176 -9.48 -10.13 -9.15
C LEU A 176 -9.55 -9.83 -7.64
N ALA A 177 -9.13 -8.64 -7.22
CA ALA A 177 -9.24 -8.24 -5.81
C ALA A 177 -10.70 -8.29 -5.32
N GLY A 178 -11.66 -7.79 -6.09
CA GLY A 178 -13.07 -7.91 -5.79
C GLY A 178 -13.55 -9.36 -5.66
N GLU A 179 -13.03 -10.25 -6.50
CA GLU A 179 -13.43 -11.67 -6.50
C GLU A 179 -12.90 -12.46 -5.29
N VAL A 180 -11.66 -12.21 -4.83
CA VAL A 180 -10.97 -13.14 -3.91
C VAL A 180 -10.45 -12.54 -2.61
N SER A 181 -10.34 -11.21 -2.49
CA SER A 181 -9.77 -10.55 -1.30
C SER A 181 -10.83 -9.80 -0.48
N ASP A 182 -10.49 -9.35 0.72
CA ASP A 182 -11.39 -8.56 1.58
C ASP A 182 -11.41 -7.09 1.16
N GLY A 183 -10.47 -6.70 0.31
CA GLY A 183 -10.44 -5.35 -0.25
C GLY A 183 -9.31 -5.13 -1.23
N VAL A 184 -9.25 -3.92 -1.73
CA VAL A 184 -8.28 -3.45 -2.72
C VAL A 184 -7.32 -2.47 -2.07
N GLY A 185 -6.02 -2.70 -2.23
CA GLY A 185 -4.98 -1.72 -1.93
C GLY A 185 -4.53 -1.04 -3.23
N VAL A 186 -4.48 0.29 -3.27
CA VAL A 186 -4.02 1.05 -4.43
C VAL A 186 -2.71 1.76 -4.11
N GLY A 187 -1.75 1.72 -5.04
CA GLY A 187 -0.42 2.28 -4.86
C GLY A 187 -0.38 3.79 -4.57
N VAL A 188 0.81 4.28 -4.26
CA VAL A 188 1.06 5.62 -3.67
C VAL A 188 0.77 6.84 -4.55
N MET A 189 0.29 6.64 -5.77
CA MET A 189 -0.13 7.73 -6.68
C MET A 189 -1.63 7.64 -7.04
N ALA A 190 -2.46 7.13 -6.13
CA ALA A 190 -3.90 7.04 -6.39
C ALA A 190 -4.57 8.43 -6.30
N SER A 191 -5.28 8.78 -7.37
CA SER A 191 -6.10 10.00 -7.40
C SER A 191 -7.53 9.75 -6.93
N VAL A 192 -8.23 10.81 -6.54
CA VAL A 192 -9.68 10.78 -6.24
C VAL A 192 -10.46 10.15 -7.38
N GLY A 193 -10.26 10.64 -8.62
CA GLY A 193 -10.95 10.12 -9.81
C GLY A 193 -10.62 8.66 -10.10
N PHE A 194 -9.37 8.24 -9.91
CA PHE A 194 -9.00 6.82 -10.09
C PHE A 194 -9.73 5.92 -9.09
N MET A 195 -9.86 6.35 -7.86
CA MET A 195 -10.60 5.61 -6.83
C MET A 195 -12.11 5.57 -7.11
N SER A 196 -12.74 6.73 -7.41
CA SER A 196 -14.18 6.85 -7.60
C SER A 196 -14.69 6.20 -8.88
N ASP A 197 -13.99 6.39 -9.98
CA ASP A 197 -14.51 6.09 -11.32
C ASP A 197 -14.02 4.75 -11.86
N ILE A 198 -12.88 4.27 -11.36
CA ILE A 198 -12.24 3.05 -11.88
C ILE A 198 -12.18 1.95 -10.84
N VAL A 199 -11.52 2.17 -9.69
CA VAL A 199 -11.21 1.09 -8.75
C VAL A 199 -12.46 0.57 -8.05
N ARG A 200 -13.20 1.44 -7.38
CA ARG A 200 -14.36 1.05 -6.58
C ARG A 200 -15.47 0.40 -7.42
N PRO A 201 -15.90 0.97 -8.57
CA PRO A 201 -16.90 0.33 -9.40
C PRO A 201 -16.47 -1.04 -9.93
N ALA A 202 -15.23 -1.15 -10.42
CA ALA A 202 -14.73 -2.41 -11.00
C ALA A 202 -14.60 -3.53 -9.95
N ALA A 203 -14.08 -3.22 -8.75
CA ALA A 203 -13.95 -4.19 -7.67
C ALA A 203 -15.31 -4.66 -7.15
N ARG A 204 -16.24 -3.72 -6.94
CA ARG A 204 -17.61 -4.03 -6.47
C ARG A 204 -18.40 -4.85 -7.48
N SER A 205 -18.32 -4.52 -8.78
CA SER A 205 -18.93 -5.32 -9.84
C SER A 205 -18.39 -6.74 -9.83
N ALA A 206 -17.08 -6.92 -9.74
CA ALA A 206 -16.46 -8.24 -9.71
C ALA A 206 -16.83 -9.05 -8.46
N ALA A 207 -16.94 -8.40 -7.29
CA ALA A 207 -17.44 -9.05 -6.07
C ALA A 207 -18.86 -9.56 -6.24
N ALA A 208 -19.76 -8.72 -6.76
CA ALA A 208 -21.16 -9.10 -7.02
C ALA A 208 -21.27 -10.27 -8.02
N GLU A 209 -20.49 -10.23 -9.11
CA GLU A 209 -20.42 -11.31 -10.10
C GLU A 209 -19.89 -12.62 -9.49
N ALA A 210 -19.00 -12.54 -8.50
CA ALA A 210 -18.49 -13.67 -7.73
C ALA A 210 -19.45 -14.14 -6.60
N GLY A 211 -20.64 -13.55 -6.48
CA GLY A 211 -21.63 -13.89 -5.44
C GLY A 211 -21.25 -13.38 -4.04
N ARG A 212 -20.38 -12.38 -3.94
CA ARG A 212 -19.95 -11.73 -2.69
C ARG A 212 -20.70 -10.42 -2.48
N ASP A 213 -20.83 -9.98 -1.23
CA ASP A 213 -21.38 -8.65 -0.96
C ASP A 213 -20.38 -7.56 -1.40
N PRO A 214 -20.72 -6.73 -2.40
CA PRO A 214 -19.86 -5.67 -2.89
C PRO A 214 -19.62 -4.56 -1.86
N ASN A 215 -20.45 -4.45 -0.83
CA ASN A 215 -20.32 -3.46 0.22
C ASN A 215 -19.38 -3.91 1.35
N SER A 216 -19.05 -5.20 1.41
CA SER A 216 -18.06 -5.73 2.36
C SER A 216 -16.61 -5.45 1.96
N LEU A 217 -16.36 -4.94 0.74
CA LEU A 217 -15.01 -4.64 0.29
C LEU A 217 -14.46 -3.37 0.94
N GLY A 218 -13.29 -3.52 1.57
CA GLY A 218 -12.48 -2.40 2.03
C GLY A 218 -11.61 -1.80 0.92
N PHE A 219 -11.24 -0.53 1.08
CA PHE A 219 -10.38 0.20 0.15
C PHE A 219 -9.26 0.90 0.90
N LEU A 220 -8.02 0.46 0.68
CA LEU A 220 -6.80 1.09 1.17
C LEU A 220 -6.16 1.88 0.04
N MET A 221 -5.72 3.08 0.32
CA MET A 221 -5.05 3.93 -0.65
C MET A 221 -3.69 4.37 -0.11
N GLY A 222 -2.62 4.11 -0.86
CA GLY A 222 -1.32 4.73 -0.61
C GLY A 222 -1.29 6.15 -1.19
N SER A 223 -0.61 7.05 -0.50
CA SER A 223 -0.31 8.38 -1.05
C SER A 223 1.08 8.83 -0.64
N PHE A 224 1.82 9.42 -1.60
CA PHE A 224 2.98 10.21 -1.24
C PHE A 224 2.52 11.43 -0.43
N LEU A 225 3.18 11.63 0.71
CA LEU A 225 3.04 12.82 1.53
C LEU A 225 4.33 13.63 1.47
N SER A 226 4.27 14.79 0.83
CA SER A 226 5.36 15.77 0.84
C SER A 226 4.90 17.01 1.60
N VAL A 227 5.36 17.16 2.81
CA VAL A 227 4.93 18.24 3.70
C VAL A 227 6.09 19.10 4.12
N ASN A 228 5.97 20.42 3.93
CA ASN A 228 6.94 21.43 4.33
C ASN A 228 6.22 22.75 4.60
N ALA A 229 6.73 23.56 5.52
CA ALA A 229 6.23 24.93 5.73
C ALA A 229 6.37 25.81 4.47
N ASP A 230 7.37 25.52 3.64
CA ASP A 230 7.54 26.08 2.30
C ASP A 230 6.95 25.12 1.26
N GLU A 231 5.79 25.50 0.71
CA GLU A 231 5.07 24.71 -0.29
C GLU A 231 5.93 24.41 -1.54
N GLU A 232 6.75 25.36 -1.98
CA GLU A 232 7.59 25.18 -3.18
C GLU A 232 8.63 24.06 -2.95
N LEU A 233 9.19 23.97 -1.77
CA LEU A 233 10.10 22.87 -1.39
C LEU A 233 9.36 21.53 -1.37
N ALA A 234 8.16 21.47 -0.81
CA ALA A 234 7.35 20.27 -0.83
C ALA A 234 7.06 19.80 -2.26
N ARG A 235 6.65 20.70 -3.15
CA ARG A 235 6.38 20.40 -4.57
C ARG A 235 7.61 19.88 -5.30
N LYS A 236 8.78 20.48 -5.10
CA LYS A 236 10.03 20.00 -5.71
C LYS A 236 10.41 18.57 -5.29
N VAL A 237 10.15 18.20 -4.05
CA VAL A 237 10.38 16.83 -3.59
C VAL A 237 9.44 15.86 -4.27
N THR A 238 8.16 16.21 -4.40
CA THR A 238 7.18 15.39 -5.13
C THR A 238 7.55 15.27 -6.61
N GLN A 239 7.91 16.34 -7.28
CA GLN A 239 8.35 16.31 -8.68
C GLN A 239 9.55 15.39 -8.88
N ALA A 240 10.56 15.46 -7.99
CA ALA A 240 11.72 14.57 -8.03
C ALA A 240 11.32 13.10 -7.83
N THR A 241 10.40 12.83 -6.91
CA THR A 241 9.91 11.48 -6.62
C THR A 241 9.15 10.90 -7.80
N ILE A 242 8.23 11.67 -8.40
CA ILE A 242 7.48 11.23 -9.59
C ILE A 242 8.44 10.92 -10.75
N CYS A 243 9.40 11.80 -11.02
CA CYS A 243 10.42 11.55 -12.04
C CYS A 243 11.25 10.30 -11.71
N GLY A 244 11.58 10.06 -10.44
CA GLY A 244 12.31 8.88 -9.98
C GLY A 244 11.64 7.55 -10.34
N LEU A 245 10.32 7.53 -10.49
CA LEU A 245 9.56 6.35 -10.93
C LEU A 245 9.82 5.94 -12.39
N PHE A 246 10.52 6.78 -13.15
CA PHE A 246 10.94 6.49 -14.51
C PHE A 246 12.38 5.98 -14.63
N HIS A 247 13.06 5.74 -13.50
CA HIS A 247 14.44 5.26 -13.47
C HIS A 247 14.54 3.79 -12.96
N PRO A 248 15.35 2.92 -13.60
CA PRO A 248 16.04 3.06 -14.89
C PRO A 248 15.10 2.94 -16.10
N VAL A 249 13.89 2.48 -15.88
CA VAL A 249 12.81 2.37 -16.87
C VAL A 249 11.50 2.82 -16.21
N PRO A 250 10.52 3.29 -17.00
CA PRO A 250 9.22 3.67 -16.46
C PRO A 250 8.59 2.56 -15.63
N HIS A 251 8.14 2.89 -14.43
CA HIS A 251 7.38 1.95 -13.60
C HIS A 251 6.01 1.71 -14.26
N PRO A 252 5.67 0.49 -14.68
CA PRO A 252 4.55 0.26 -15.60
C PRO A 252 3.19 0.70 -15.06
N TYR A 253 2.99 0.62 -13.75
CA TYR A 253 1.72 1.01 -13.12
C TYR A 253 1.56 2.53 -13.06
N TYR A 254 2.60 3.26 -12.69
CA TYR A 254 2.54 4.72 -12.55
C TYR A 254 2.56 5.43 -13.91
N ASP A 255 3.33 4.92 -14.88
CA ASP A 255 3.26 5.38 -16.26
C ASP A 255 1.84 5.21 -16.83
N SER A 256 1.24 4.04 -16.63
CA SER A 256 -0.14 3.79 -17.06
C SER A 256 -1.16 4.71 -16.39
N GLN A 257 -1.01 5.01 -15.09
CA GLN A 257 -1.91 5.94 -14.39
C GLN A 257 -1.80 7.36 -14.92
N LEU A 258 -0.59 7.86 -15.15
CA LEU A 258 -0.38 9.17 -15.75
C LEU A 258 -1.08 9.28 -17.11
N ARG A 259 -0.95 8.28 -17.96
CA ARG A 259 -1.59 8.24 -19.28
C ARG A 259 -3.12 8.18 -19.19
N GLN A 260 -3.67 7.39 -18.26
CA GLN A 260 -5.12 7.32 -18.03
C GLN A 260 -5.71 8.66 -17.57
N LEU A 261 -4.90 9.50 -16.94
CA LEU A 261 -5.27 10.85 -16.50
C LEU A 261 -4.99 11.93 -17.58
N GLY A 262 -4.48 11.55 -18.77
CA GLY A 262 -4.22 12.46 -19.88
C GLY A 262 -2.86 13.17 -19.82
N PHE A 263 -1.92 12.70 -18.99
CA PHE A 263 -0.58 13.28 -18.87
C PHE A 263 0.45 12.56 -19.76
N ASP A 264 0.04 12.16 -20.99
CA ASP A 264 0.87 11.40 -21.93
C ASP A 264 2.15 12.15 -22.31
N GLU A 265 2.05 13.46 -22.57
CA GLU A 265 3.19 14.30 -22.96
C GLU A 265 4.26 14.33 -21.87
N PHE A 266 3.86 14.45 -20.61
CA PHE A 266 4.78 14.38 -19.48
C PHE A 266 5.37 12.98 -19.33
N ALA A 267 4.56 11.94 -19.40
CA ALA A 267 5.03 10.54 -19.28
C ALA A 267 6.07 10.20 -20.36
N ASP A 268 5.85 10.63 -21.60
CA ASP A 268 6.81 10.46 -22.71
C ASP A 268 8.11 11.25 -22.49
N ALA A 269 8.01 12.49 -22.00
CA ALA A 269 9.17 13.30 -21.69
C ALA A 269 9.99 12.69 -20.55
N ALA A 270 9.35 12.27 -19.46
CA ALA A 270 10.00 11.63 -18.33
C ALA A 270 10.67 10.29 -18.72
N ALA A 271 9.98 9.44 -19.48
CA ALA A 271 10.52 8.18 -19.98
C ALA A 271 11.76 8.36 -20.86
N ARG A 272 11.89 9.48 -21.53
CA ARG A 272 13.05 9.81 -22.38
C ARG A 272 14.18 10.46 -21.56
N LEU A 273 13.86 11.46 -20.73
CA LEU A 273 14.85 12.32 -20.07
C LEU A 273 15.49 11.65 -18.86
N VAL A 274 14.69 10.96 -18.02
CA VAL A 274 15.17 10.42 -16.75
C VAL A 274 16.25 9.34 -16.93
N PRO A 275 16.09 8.33 -17.82
CA PRO A 275 17.15 7.36 -18.08
C PRO A 275 18.43 7.95 -18.66
N GLN A 276 18.34 9.15 -19.29
CA GLN A 276 19.49 9.90 -19.82
C GLN A 276 20.20 10.75 -18.76
N GLY A 277 19.79 10.70 -17.50
CA GLY A 277 20.36 11.51 -16.41
C GLY A 277 19.88 12.97 -16.39
N GLN A 278 18.89 13.32 -17.21
CA GLN A 278 18.36 14.70 -17.31
C GLN A 278 17.23 14.94 -16.29
N MET A 279 17.42 14.49 -15.04
CA MET A 279 16.42 14.54 -13.97
C MET A 279 15.88 15.97 -13.74
N ARG A 280 16.76 16.98 -13.68
CA ARG A 280 16.32 18.38 -13.46
C ARG A 280 15.37 18.86 -14.56
N HIS A 281 15.68 18.58 -15.80
CA HIS A 281 14.84 18.96 -16.93
C HIS A 281 13.49 18.22 -16.89
N ALA A 282 13.49 16.93 -16.54
CA ALA A 282 12.24 16.18 -16.37
C ALA A 282 11.37 16.78 -15.25
N MET A 283 11.96 17.18 -14.12
CA MET A 283 11.25 17.82 -13.01
C MET A 283 10.59 19.15 -13.41
N GLU A 284 11.24 19.96 -14.24
CA GLU A 284 10.71 21.24 -14.74
C GLU A 284 9.49 21.04 -15.65
N LEU A 285 9.31 19.85 -16.20
CA LEU A 285 8.19 19.49 -17.06
C LEU A 285 7.03 18.83 -16.32
N VAL A 286 7.16 18.53 -15.02
CA VAL A 286 6.05 17.96 -14.23
C VAL A 286 4.94 18.99 -14.10
N PRO A 287 3.74 18.75 -14.66
CA PRO A 287 2.64 19.67 -14.51
C PRO A 287 2.23 19.81 -13.04
N ASP A 288 1.86 21.00 -12.61
CA ASP A 288 1.33 21.22 -11.26
C ASP A 288 0.15 20.32 -10.96
N GLU A 289 -0.72 20.12 -11.95
CA GLU A 289 -1.88 19.24 -11.85
C GLU A 289 -1.51 17.78 -11.54
N VAL A 290 -0.36 17.28 -12.03
CA VAL A 290 0.14 15.94 -11.69
C VAL A 290 0.48 15.87 -10.21
N VAL A 291 1.18 16.87 -9.66
CA VAL A 291 1.49 16.94 -8.23
C VAL A 291 0.21 16.98 -7.41
N ASP A 292 -0.73 17.85 -7.78
CA ASP A 292 -1.97 18.06 -7.04
C ASP A 292 -2.93 16.86 -7.13
N THR A 293 -2.89 16.12 -8.23
CA THR A 293 -3.79 14.97 -8.45
C THR A 293 -3.25 13.68 -7.81
N MET A 294 -1.94 13.46 -7.86
CA MET A 294 -1.32 12.17 -7.56
C MET A 294 -0.57 12.13 -6.23
N SER A 295 -0.67 13.17 -5.41
CA SER A 295 -0.01 13.23 -4.10
C SER A 295 -0.75 14.12 -3.10
N ILE A 296 -0.34 14.01 -1.85
CA ILE A 296 -0.71 14.95 -0.79
C ILE A 296 0.53 15.80 -0.54
N THR A 297 0.56 17.01 -1.14
CA THR A 297 1.74 17.88 -1.18
C THR A 297 1.40 19.30 -0.79
N GLY A 298 2.21 19.92 0.06
CA GLY A 298 2.06 21.33 0.45
C GLY A 298 2.44 21.59 1.92
N THR A 299 1.87 22.66 2.46
CA THR A 299 1.95 22.97 3.89
C THR A 299 1.10 21.98 4.71
N PRO A 300 1.31 21.83 6.03
CA PRO A 300 0.49 20.95 6.87
C PRO A 300 -1.02 21.18 6.70
N ALA A 301 -1.47 22.42 6.65
CA ALA A 301 -2.88 22.75 6.46
C ALA A 301 -3.42 22.34 5.08
N GLN A 302 -2.64 22.53 4.01
CA GLN A 302 -3.01 22.10 2.66
C GLN A 302 -3.06 20.57 2.57
N CYS A 303 -2.10 19.86 3.16
CA CYS A 303 -2.10 18.40 3.21
C CYS A 303 -3.30 17.85 3.97
N ALA A 304 -3.65 18.43 5.13
CA ALA A 304 -4.84 18.04 5.89
C ALA A 304 -6.14 18.28 5.10
N ALA A 305 -6.26 19.41 4.40
CA ALA A 305 -7.40 19.71 3.55
C ALA A 305 -7.51 18.69 2.39
N ARG A 306 -6.38 18.33 1.76
CA ARG A 306 -6.34 17.36 0.67
C ARG A 306 -6.76 15.95 1.10
N ILE A 307 -6.44 15.53 2.33
CA ILE A 307 -6.88 14.24 2.89
C ILE A 307 -8.41 14.16 2.92
N ALA A 308 -9.10 15.27 3.19
CA ALA A 308 -10.56 15.29 3.23
C ALA A 308 -11.24 14.97 1.89
N ASP A 309 -10.58 15.20 0.75
CA ASP A 309 -11.10 14.87 -0.58
C ASP A 309 -11.34 13.37 -0.78
N TYR A 310 -10.71 12.54 0.02
CA TYR A 310 -10.84 11.08 -0.03
C TYR A 310 -11.93 10.52 0.92
N THR A 311 -12.66 11.40 1.62
CA THR A 311 -13.78 10.99 2.48
C THR A 311 -14.81 10.19 1.69
N GLY A 312 -15.16 9.01 2.19
CA GLY A 312 -16.09 8.07 1.54
C GLY A 312 -15.53 7.34 0.31
N LEU A 313 -14.28 7.61 -0.10
CA LEU A 313 -13.62 6.92 -1.21
C LEU A 313 -12.63 5.84 -0.74
N SER A 314 -11.97 6.07 0.36
CA SER A 314 -11.06 5.10 0.97
C SER A 314 -11.40 4.95 2.45
N ASP A 315 -11.32 3.72 2.96
CA ASP A 315 -11.47 3.47 4.39
C ASP A 315 -10.21 3.92 5.14
N GLU A 316 -9.07 3.89 4.43
CA GLU A 316 -7.78 4.21 5.01
C GLU A 316 -6.84 4.81 3.97
N ILE A 317 -6.10 5.85 4.36
CA ILE A 317 -5.03 6.46 3.57
C ILE A 317 -3.69 6.16 4.24
N ILE A 318 -2.85 5.42 3.53
CA ILE A 318 -1.52 5.02 3.98
C ILE A 318 -0.52 6.05 3.44
N LEU A 319 -0.03 6.90 4.32
CA LEU A 319 0.88 7.99 3.99
C LEU A 319 2.32 7.48 3.85
N TYR A 320 2.90 7.65 2.68
CA TYR A 320 4.32 7.48 2.45
C TYR A 320 4.99 8.85 2.50
N ARG A 321 5.59 9.17 3.65
CA ARG A 321 6.29 10.45 3.83
C ARG A 321 7.52 10.51 2.94
N LEU A 322 7.61 11.57 2.16
CA LEU A 322 8.78 11.88 1.35
C LEU A 322 9.77 12.71 2.18
N PRO A 323 11.04 12.25 2.35
CA PRO A 323 12.06 13.00 3.08
C PRO A 323 12.28 14.36 2.43
N GLN A 324 12.31 15.41 3.24
CA GLN A 324 12.64 16.77 2.80
C GLN A 324 14.14 17.00 2.88
N ARG A 325 14.68 17.84 1.99
CA ARG A 325 16.13 18.10 1.92
C ARG A 325 16.72 18.62 3.25
N ASN A 326 15.91 19.34 4.01
CA ASN A 326 16.32 19.97 5.26
C ASN A 326 15.74 19.27 6.49
N ASP A 327 15.25 18.05 6.35
CA ASP A 327 14.76 17.29 7.50
C ASP A 327 15.91 17.09 8.51
N PRO A 328 15.64 17.30 9.77
CA PRO A 328 16.53 16.85 10.81
C PRO A 328 16.57 15.31 10.83
N PRO A 329 17.67 14.72 11.29
CA PRO A 329 17.77 13.26 11.38
C PRO A 329 16.79 12.67 12.39
N GLY A 330 16.40 11.41 12.18
CA GLY A 330 15.53 10.66 13.07
C GLY A 330 14.09 11.18 13.11
N LEU A 331 13.44 11.03 14.24
CA LEU A 331 12.02 11.37 14.42
C LEU A 331 11.67 12.85 14.24
N ALA A 332 12.60 13.75 14.52
CA ALA A 332 12.37 15.18 14.30
C ALA A 332 12.01 15.51 12.84
N GLY A 333 12.40 14.66 11.88
CA GLY A 333 11.95 14.77 10.49
C GLY A 333 10.46 14.49 10.27
N TYR A 334 9.77 13.91 11.24
CA TYR A 334 8.34 13.53 11.12
C TYR A 334 7.37 14.52 11.80
N GLU A 335 7.86 15.57 12.46
CA GLU A 335 7.01 16.55 13.17
C GLU A 335 5.92 17.13 12.27
N SER A 336 6.27 17.50 11.03
CA SER A 336 5.31 18.05 10.07
C SER A 336 4.25 17.03 9.64
N LEU A 337 4.58 15.73 9.57
CA LEU A 337 3.59 14.68 9.33
C LEU A 337 2.61 14.58 10.51
N PHE A 338 3.09 14.59 11.73
CA PHE A 338 2.23 14.52 12.91
C PHE A 338 1.33 15.78 13.05
N GLU A 339 1.81 16.93 12.61
CA GLU A 339 0.98 18.14 12.48
C GLU A 339 -0.16 17.91 11.47
N VAL A 340 0.11 17.34 10.29
CA VAL A 340 -0.93 16.97 9.32
C VAL A 340 -1.96 16.04 9.93
N VAL A 341 -1.53 15.00 10.66
CA VAL A 341 -2.44 14.05 11.33
C VAL A 341 -3.34 14.75 12.33
N SER A 342 -2.78 15.63 13.15
CA SER A 342 -3.53 16.42 14.12
C SER A 342 -4.60 17.30 13.45
N LEU A 343 -4.23 18.03 12.39
CA LEU A 343 -5.13 18.90 11.64
C LEU A 343 -6.23 18.12 10.89
N ALA A 344 -5.92 16.97 10.31
CA ALA A 344 -6.88 16.14 9.58
C ALA A 344 -7.89 15.45 10.53
N SER A 345 -7.49 15.24 11.80
CA SER A 345 -8.34 14.63 12.84
C SER A 345 -9.29 15.62 13.51
N ALA A 346 -8.98 16.90 13.46
CA ALA A 346 -9.81 17.98 14.00
C ALA A 346 -11.05 18.23 13.10
#